data_20ceb1c0ddec6de03a560505d38463f4
#
_entry.id   20ceb1c0ddec6de03a560505d38463f4
#
_cell.length_a   1.000
_cell.length_b   1.000
_cell.length_c   1.000
_cell.angle_alpha   90.00
_cell.angle_beta   90.00
_cell.angle_gamma   90.00
#
_symmetry.space_group_name_H-M   'P 1'
#
loop_
_entity.id
_entity.type
_entity.pdbx_description
1 polymer ?
#
loop_
_entity_poly.entity_id
_entity_poly.type
_entity_poly.pdbx_seq_one_letter_code
_entity_poly.pdbx_strand_id
1 'polypeptide(L)'
;MKRSCAGPPFRLMWKTLLRRKGSSFALIAAMLVAVLASIILCGLQARQEAAMADMVRNTQIRCVVTNARGSGVDDLDVGSFYVDMLIGLRHSRGCFLDDEVKDVQALACEKLSQPSGAEVRRIYTTTSDPDLLAINGGAVTFYDGWSADCLMGHEAACLVTEDLLSQAQENSSGKAYLTITRRDGTETTLQVIGTVSGQMSRRVYCPFYTSLQNGSDEAFHLTSCSFSIRDNRRLEESKQALYEYFAHPSPAASNSYLTAGLLVQDEIYLNSLKELQDNLSILRVILPALVVITGCVGFLSAYLTNRRRKKELAVMRCIGIRRGGVFRQVFFEQGMLAVSGCAMGILVGVLLREAFYAITWVILATLLTINLLGAALAALQISSVNVMKLMKVED
;
A
#
# COMPACT_ATOMS: atom_id res chain seq x y z
N MET A 1 -49.64 -50.89 10.45
CA MET A 1 -48.21 -51.11 10.72
C MET A 1 -47.35 -50.13 9.93
N LYS A 2 -46.93 -49.05 10.54
CA LYS A 2 -45.97 -48.08 9.93
C LYS A 2 -44.57 -48.65 10.11
N ARG A 3 -44.01 -49.32 9.08
CA ARG A 3 -42.59 -49.67 9.08
C ARG A 3 -41.80 -48.39 8.88
N SER A 4 -41.11 -47.98 9.92
CA SER A 4 -40.08 -46.96 9.95
C SER A 4 -39.09 -47.26 8.82
N CYS A 5 -39.02 -46.34 7.82
CA CYS A 5 -37.96 -46.35 6.81
C CYS A 5 -36.65 -45.92 7.48
N ALA A 6 -35.96 -46.84 8.14
CA ALA A 6 -34.57 -46.65 8.52
C ALA A 6 -33.75 -46.38 7.24
N GLY A 7 -33.01 -45.28 7.20
CA GLY A 7 -32.13 -44.99 6.09
C GLY A 7 -31.09 -46.09 5.86
N PRO A 8 -30.53 -46.21 4.68
CA PRO A 8 -29.55 -47.27 4.39
C PRO A 8 -28.42 -47.21 5.41
N PRO A 9 -28.02 -48.37 5.99
CA PRO A 9 -27.01 -48.38 7.03
C PRO A 9 -25.70 -47.81 6.46
N PHE A 10 -25.12 -46.85 7.13
CA PHE A 10 -23.87 -46.16 6.78
C PHE A 10 -22.76 -47.14 6.34
N ARG A 11 -22.72 -48.31 6.89
CA ARG A 11 -21.81 -49.41 6.49
C ARG A 11 -21.98 -49.89 5.04
N LEU A 12 -23.19 -49.87 4.50
CA LEU A 12 -23.45 -50.27 3.10
C LEU A 12 -22.95 -49.19 2.13
N MET A 13 -23.14 -47.91 2.47
CA MET A 13 -22.61 -46.78 1.68
C MET A 13 -21.08 -46.82 1.62
N TRP A 14 -20.41 -47.07 2.73
CA TRP A 14 -18.96 -47.18 2.81
C TRP A 14 -18.39 -48.30 1.95
N LYS A 15 -19.04 -49.47 1.97
CA LYS A 15 -18.65 -50.62 1.13
C LYS A 15 -18.83 -50.34 -0.38
N THR A 16 -19.89 -49.63 -0.78
CA THR A 16 -20.10 -49.24 -2.18
C THR A 16 -19.08 -48.23 -2.66
N LEU A 17 -18.67 -47.26 -1.82
CA LEU A 17 -17.61 -46.33 -2.10
C LEU A 17 -16.25 -47.01 -2.31
N LEU A 18 -15.87 -47.95 -1.43
CA LEU A 18 -14.62 -48.70 -1.54
C LEU A 18 -14.55 -49.62 -2.77
N ARG A 19 -15.69 -50.08 -3.27
CA ARG A 19 -15.77 -50.96 -4.46
C ARG A 19 -15.51 -50.24 -5.77
N ARG A 20 -15.56 -48.85 -5.79
CA ARG A 20 -15.46 -48.00 -6.99
C ARG A 20 -14.33 -46.96 -6.87
N LYS A 21 -13.14 -47.45 -6.58
CA LYS A 21 -11.97 -46.61 -6.28
C LYS A 21 -11.71 -45.49 -7.33
N GLY A 22 -11.86 -45.79 -8.63
CA GLY A 22 -11.46 -44.85 -9.67
C GLY A 22 -12.35 -43.57 -9.80
N SER A 23 -13.70 -43.73 -9.87
CA SER A 23 -14.60 -42.58 -10.06
C SER A 23 -14.80 -41.76 -8.77
N SER A 24 -14.78 -42.43 -7.61
CA SER A 24 -14.83 -41.75 -6.31
C SER A 24 -13.56 -40.98 -6.03
N PHE A 25 -12.40 -41.54 -6.37
CA PHE A 25 -11.12 -40.85 -6.24
C PHE A 25 -11.01 -39.61 -7.15
N ALA A 26 -11.47 -39.70 -8.40
CA ALA A 26 -11.46 -38.58 -9.32
C ALA A 26 -12.30 -37.41 -8.81
N LEU A 27 -13.46 -37.63 -8.22
CA LEU A 27 -14.31 -36.60 -7.66
C LEU A 27 -13.68 -35.95 -6.41
N ILE A 28 -13.13 -36.78 -5.50
CA ILE A 28 -12.40 -36.29 -4.33
C ILE A 28 -11.20 -35.46 -4.76
N ALA A 29 -10.41 -35.94 -5.74
CA ALA A 29 -9.25 -35.21 -6.25
C ALA A 29 -9.65 -33.86 -6.91
N ALA A 30 -10.71 -33.87 -7.71
CA ALA A 30 -11.21 -32.61 -8.32
C ALA A 30 -11.64 -31.60 -7.26
N MET A 31 -12.37 -32.04 -6.23
CA MET A 31 -12.78 -31.18 -5.12
C MET A 31 -11.58 -30.68 -4.31
N LEU A 32 -10.62 -31.55 -4.02
CA LEU A 32 -9.40 -31.18 -3.32
C LEU A 32 -8.64 -30.08 -4.07
N VAL A 33 -8.41 -30.28 -5.38
CA VAL A 33 -7.71 -29.29 -6.22
C VAL A 33 -8.48 -27.97 -6.26
N ALA A 34 -9.80 -27.99 -6.41
CA ALA A 34 -10.61 -26.79 -6.45
C ALA A 34 -10.60 -26.02 -5.11
N VAL A 35 -10.66 -26.74 -3.98
CA VAL A 35 -10.58 -26.15 -2.64
C VAL A 35 -9.20 -25.53 -2.42
N LEU A 36 -8.12 -26.24 -2.76
CA LEU A 36 -6.76 -25.72 -2.65
C LEU A 36 -6.55 -24.47 -3.53
N ALA A 37 -6.98 -24.52 -4.78
CA ALA A 37 -6.89 -23.38 -5.68
C ALA A 37 -7.65 -22.18 -5.11
N SER A 38 -8.85 -22.40 -4.56
CA SER A 38 -9.63 -21.33 -3.92
C SER A 38 -8.93 -20.75 -2.69
N ILE A 39 -8.33 -21.57 -1.83
CA ILE A 39 -7.59 -21.11 -0.65
C ILE A 39 -6.39 -20.25 -1.08
N ILE A 40 -5.60 -20.73 -2.05
CA ILE A 40 -4.42 -20.01 -2.55
C ILE A 40 -4.83 -18.69 -3.19
N LEU A 41 -5.85 -18.68 -4.06
CA LEU A 41 -6.32 -17.46 -4.73
C LEU A 41 -6.87 -16.44 -3.72
N CYS A 42 -7.62 -16.87 -2.71
CA CYS A 42 -8.09 -15.99 -1.63
C CYS A 42 -6.92 -15.44 -0.83
N GLY A 43 -5.91 -16.26 -0.55
CA GLY A 43 -4.69 -15.83 0.12
C GLY A 43 -3.92 -14.77 -0.68
N LEU A 44 -3.77 -14.99 -1.99
CA LEU A 44 -3.16 -14.02 -2.91
C LEU A 44 -3.94 -12.70 -2.96
N GLN A 45 -5.26 -12.76 -3.08
CA GLN A 45 -6.11 -11.57 -3.08
C GLN A 45 -5.94 -10.76 -1.78
N ALA A 46 -6.00 -11.41 -0.63
CA ALA A 46 -5.84 -10.75 0.66
C ALA A 46 -4.44 -10.13 0.84
N ARG A 47 -3.40 -10.82 0.37
CA ARG A 47 -2.01 -10.27 0.39
C ARG A 47 -1.88 -9.05 -0.51
N GLN A 48 -2.49 -9.04 -1.68
CA GLN A 48 -2.46 -7.89 -2.59
C GLN A 48 -3.28 -6.71 -2.05
N GLU A 49 -4.45 -6.95 -1.45
CA GLU A 49 -5.23 -5.91 -0.78
C GLU A 49 -4.46 -5.30 0.40
N ALA A 50 -3.77 -6.13 1.19
CA ALA A 50 -2.92 -5.66 2.28
C ALA A 50 -1.72 -4.85 1.75
N ALA A 51 -1.04 -5.32 0.70
CA ALA A 51 0.07 -4.61 0.07
C ALA A 51 -0.37 -3.25 -0.50
N MET A 52 -1.54 -3.18 -1.14
CA MET A 52 -2.11 -1.93 -1.63
C MET A 52 -2.42 -0.97 -0.47
N ALA A 53 -3.01 -1.46 0.62
CA ALA A 53 -3.30 -0.64 1.80
C ALA A 53 -2.02 -0.13 2.48
N ASP A 54 -0.99 -0.97 2.56
CA ASP A 54 0.32 -0.61 3.10
C ASP A 54 1.02 0.42 2.22
N MET A 55 0.98 0.25 0.91
CA MET A 55 1.53 1.18 -0.06
C MET A 55 0.88 2.57 0.03
N VAL A 56 -0.46 2.62 0.13
CA VAL A 56 -1.19 3.89 0.31
C VAL A 56 -0.81 4.58 1.62
N ARG A 57 -0.54 3.81 2.69
CA ARG A 57 -0.23 4.36 4.01
C ARG A 57 1.22 4.80 4.17
N ASN A 58 2.18 4.00 3.66
CA ASN A 58 3.59 4.10 4.02
C ASN A 58 4.47 4.65 2.90
N THR A 59 3.99 4.72 1.65
CA THR A 59 4.80 5.29 0.57
C THR A 59 4.91 6.80 0.73
N GLN A 60 6.15 7.30 0.70
CA GLN A 60 6.42 8.74 0.70
C GLN A 60 6.45 9.24 -0.74
N ILE A 61 5.50 10.11 -1.08
CA ILE A 61 5.47 10.80 -2.37
C ILE A 61 6.18 12.12 -2.18
N ARG A 62 7.39 12.20 -2.75
CA ARG A 62 8.23 13.38 -2.64
C ARG A 62 7.84 14.42 -3.69
N CYS A 63 7.72 15.64 -3.22
CA CYS A 63 7.53 16.83 -4.04
C CYS A 63 8.82 17.66 -4.00
N VAL A 64 9.24 18.16 -5.13
CA VAL A 64 10.44 18.99 -5.24
C VAL A 64 10.06 20.30 -5.91
N VAL A 65 10.42 21.40 -5.28
CA VAL A 65 10.25 22.74 -5.86
C VAL A 65 11.31 22.92 -6.94
N THR A 66 10.91 23.43 -8.07
CA THR A 66 11.79 23.70 -9.22
C THR A 66 11.75 25.16 -9.58
N ASN A 67 12.67 25.61 -10.42
CA ASN A 67 12.57 26.91 -11.05
C ASN A 67 11.34 26.98 -11.98
N ALA A 68 10.97 28.18 -12.41
CA ALA A 68 9.80 28.40 -13.28
C ALA A 68 9.81 27.59 -14.59
N ARG A 69 10.99 27.14 -15.04
CA ARG A 69 11.15 26.32 -16.25
C ARG A 69 11.12 24.81 -15.97
N GLY A 70 11.09 24.40 -14.71
CA GLY A 70 11.14 22.98 -14.33
C GLY A 70 12.49 22.30 -14.58
N SER A 71 13.54 23.06 -14.92
CA SER A 71 14.84 22.52 -15.33
C SER A 71 15.87 22.43 -14.19
N GLY A 72 15.64 23.08 -13.06
CA GLY A 72 16.56 23.11 -11.92
C GLY A 72 15.85 22.85 -10.62
N VAL A 73 16.48 22.08 -9.76
CA VAL A 73 16.02 21.73 -8.40
C VAL A 73 16.94 22.33 -7.31
N ASP A 74 18.14 22.73 -7.71
CA ASP A 74 19.14 23.37 -6.86
C ASP A 74 19.44 24.77 -7.35
N ASP A 75 19.97 25.63 -6.47
CA ASP A 75 20.23 27.05 -6.71
C ASP A 75 18.99 27.77 -7.29
N LEU A 76 17.83 27.48 -6.67
CA LEU A 76 16.57 28.09 -7.04
C LEU A 76 16.61 29.58 -6.72
N ASP A 77 16.26 30.41 -7.70
CA ASP A 77 16.05 31.84 -7.51
C ASP A 77 14.56 32.11 -7.21
N VAL A 78 14.08 31.53 -6.15
CA VAL A 78 12.67 31.52 -5.77
C VAL A 78 12.52 32.13 -4.38
N GLY A 79 11.49 32.94 -4.18
CA GLY A 79 11.24 33.57 -2.88
C GLY A 79 10.94 32.58 -1.78
N SER A 80 11.44 32.85 -0.57
CA SER A 80 11.23 31.97 0.62
C SER A 80 9.78 31.86 1.09
N PHE A 81 8.90 32.79 0.64
CA PHE A 81 7.49 32.80 1.04
C PHE A 81 6.74 31.49 0.73
N TYR A 82 7.21 30.73 -0.28
CA TYR A 82 6.64 29.42 -0.58
C TYR A 82 6.78 28.45 0.59
N VAL A 83 7.90 28.54 1.31
CA VAL A 83 8.15 27.67 2.48
C VAL A 83 7.27 28.05 3.65
N ASP A 84 7.05 29.35 3.87
CA ASP A 84 6.21 29.84 4.98
C ASP A 84 4.80 29.24 4.98
N MET A 85 4.25 29.01 3.79
CA MET A 85 2.94 28.37 3.63
C MET A 85 2.99 26.87 3.88
N LEU A 86 4.08 26.21 3.47
CA LEU A 86 4.25 24.78 3.65
C LEU A 86 4.48 24.38 5.11
N ILE A 87 5.07 25.27 5.90
CA ILE A 87 5.33 25.09 7.33
C ILE A 87 4.27 25.72 8.25
N GLY A 88 3.20 26.26 7.67
CA GLY A 88 2.08 26.82 8.43
C GLY A 88 2.32 28.17 9.07
N LEU A 89 3.37 28.90 8.69
CA LEU A 89 3.65 30.24 9.22
C LEU A 89 2.78 31.31 8.60
N ARG A 90 2.36 31.11 7.37
CA ARG A 90 1.45 32.02 6.66
C ARG A 90 0.29 31.21 6.07
N HIS A 91 -0.91 31.75 6.18
CA HIS A 91 -2.10 31.20 5.57
C HIS A 91 -2.58 32.16 4.48
N SER A 92 -2.82 31.66 3.28
CA SER A 92 -3.37 32.45 2.19
C SER A 92 -4.73 31.90 1.79
N ARG A 93 -5.74 32.77 1.75
CA ARG A 93 -7.10 32.49 1.26
C ARG A 93 -7.79 31.27 1.90
N GLY A 94 -7.46 30.91 3.16
CA GLY A 94 -8.07 29.79 3.86
C GLY A 94 -7.52 28.41 3.46
N CYS A 95 -6.45 28.35 2.68
CA CYS A 95 -5.74 27.10 2.42
C CYS A 95 -4.69 26.84 3.50
N PHE A 96 -4.74 25.66 4.07
CA PHE A 96 -3.79 25.14 5.05
C PHE A 96 -2.94 24.09 4.34
N LEU A 97 -1.84 24.50 3.71
CA LEU A 97 -0.96 23.57 3.01
C LEU A 97 -0.14 22.71 3.95
N ASP A 98 0.05 23.14 5.18
CA ASP A 98 0.67 22.36 6.27
C ASP A 98 -0.12 21.09 6.63
N ASP A 99 -1.43 21.06 6.37
CA ASP A 99 -2.26 19.85 6.53
C ASP A 99 -2.05 18.84 5.38
N GLU A 100 -1.65 19.30 4.20
CA GLU A 100 -1.46 18.46 3.02
C GLU A 100 -0.03 17.91 2.89
N VAL A 101 0.94 18.52 3.57
CA VAL A 101 2.36 18.19 3.45
C VAL A 101 2.99 17.77 4.78
N LYS A 102 4.12 17.09 4.70
CA LYS A 102 4.99 16.72 5.83
C LYS A 102 6.45 16.71 5.38
N ASP A 103 7.35 16.64 6.35
CA ASP A 103 8.79 16.50 6.12
C ASP A 103 9.35 17.59 5.19
N VAL A 104 8.95 18.84 5.44
CA VAL A 104 9.40 19.98 4.64
C VAL A 104 10.89 20.22 4.89
N GLN A 105 11.68 20.13 3.82
CA GLN A 105 13.11 20.37 3.83
C GLN A 105 13.39 21.54 2.89
N ALA A 106 13.79 22.67 3.45
CA ALA A 106 14.09 23.87 2.68
C ALA A 106 15.44 24.43 3.08
N LEU A 107 16.21 24.85 2.08
CA LEU A 107 17.45 25.58 2.22
C LEU A 107 17.31 26.90 1.50
N ALA A 108 17.58 27.98 2.20
CA ALA A 108 17.66 29.32 1.63
C ALA A 108 19.06 29.88 1.87
N CYS A 109 19.62 30.59 0.92
CA CYS A 109 20.98 31.12 0.97
C CYS A 109 21.00 32.62 0.87
N GLU A 110 21.69 33.24 1.80
CA GLU A 110 22.00 34.67 1.78
C GLU A 110 23.52 34.89 1.64
N LYS A 111 23.95 35.73 0.70
CA LYS A 111 25.36 36.13 0.59
C LYS A 111 25.66 37.28 1.56
N LEU A 112 26.58 37.05 2.48
CA LEU A 112 27.03 38.04 3.45
C LEU A 112 28.34 38.62 3.05
N SER A 113 28.49 39.95 3.19
CA SER A 113 29.75 40.65 3.01
C SER A 113 30.48 40.72 4.34
N GLN A 114 31.72 40.22 4.39
CA GLN A 114 32.57 40.38 5.57
C GLN A 114 33.48 41.62 5.43
N PRO A 115 33.90 42.23 6.55
CA PRO A 115 34.85 43.34 6.52
C PRO A 115 36.18 42.98 5.85
N SER A 116 36.56 41.72 5.81
CA SER A 116 37.74 41.18 5.16
C SER A 116 37.61 40.98 3.65
N GLY A 117 36.46 41.31 3.04
CA GLY A 117 36.18 41.06 1.63
C GLY A 117 35.90 39.58 1.27
N ALA A 118 35.92 38.69 2.24
CA ALA A 118 35.56 37.30 2.02
C ALA A 118 34.05 37.12 2.01
N GLU A 119 33.53 36.47 0.97
CA GLU A 119 32.10 36.20 0.84
C GLU A 119 31.71 35.05 1.77
N VAL A 120 30.84 35.28 2.72
CA VAL A 120 30.28 34.23 3.61
C VAL A 120 28.87 33.95 3.18
N ARG A 121 28.52 32.66 3.04
CA ARG A 121 27.16 32.26 2.77
C ARG A 121 26.46 31.86 4.08
N ARG A 122 25.36 32.53 4.38
CA ARG A 122 24.44 32.17 5.44
C ARG A 122 23.34 31.33 4.85
N ILE A 123 23.16 30.11 5.40
CA ILE A 123 22.18 29.16 4.93
C ILE A 123 21.14 28.98 6.03
N TYR A 124 19.88 29.14 5.68
CA TYR A 124 18.75 28.88 6.54
C TYR A 124 18.15 27.53 6.17
N THR A 125 17.81 26.71 7.15
CA THR A 125 17.33 25.34 6.92
C THR A 125 16.15 25.01 7.81
N THR A 126 15.22 24.24 7.27
CA THR A 126 14.12 23.60 8.02
C THR A 126 14.45 22.15 8.34
N THR A 127 15.58 21.62 7.85
CA THR A 127 15.94 20.23 8.08
C THR A 127 16.80 20.04 9.33
N SER A 128 16.50 19.00 10.07
CA SER A 128 17.33 18.50 11.16
C SER A 128 18.25 17.37 10.74
N ASP A 129 18.21 16.96 9.48
CA ASP A 129 19.03 15.85 8.98
C ASP A 129 20.49 16.29 8.77
N PRO A 130 21.44 15.76 9.54
CA PRO A 130 22.85 16.12 9.41
C PRO A 130 23.43 15.80 8.04
N ASP A 131 22.98 14.74 7.39
CA ASP A 131 23.49 14.32 6.08
C ASP A 131 23.12 15.32 4.97
N LEU A 132 21.98 15.99 5.11
CA LEU A 132 21.56 17.06 4.19
C LEU A 132 22.32 18.37 4.43
N LEU A 133 22.78 18.62 5.65
CA LEU A 133 23.60 19.80 6.00
C LEU A 133 25.06 19.62 5.57
N ALA A 134 25.55 18.37 5.63
CA ALA A 134 26.90 18.01 5.28
C ALA A 134 27.05 17.79 3.76
N ILE A 135 26.87 18.83 2.98
CA ILE A 135 27.06 18.79 1.52
C ILE A 135 28.51 18.39 1.21
N ASN A 136 28.71 17.43 0.31
CA ASN A 136 30.01 16.85 -0.11
C ASN A 136 30.68 15.93 0.90
N GLY A 137 29.91 15.20 1.73
CA GLY A 137 30.46 14.18 2.61
C GLY A 137 31.15 14.70 3.89
N GLY A 138 30.91 15.98 4.23
CA GLY A 138 31.36 16.53 5.52
C GLY A 138 30.58 15.95 6.70
N ALA A 139 31.14 16.02 7.89
CA ALA A 139 30.50 15.63 9.12
C ALA A 139 29.96 16.83 9.89
N VAL A 140 28.77 16.69 10.49
CA VAL A 140 28.21 17.69 11.41
C VAL A 140 28.50 17.24 12.84
N THR A 141 29.14 18.09 13.63
CA THR A 141 29.44 17.85 15.03
C THR A 141 28.76 18.87 15.91
N PHE A 142 27.86 18.44 16.77
CA PHE A 142 27.18 19.32 17.74
C PHE A 142 27.96 19.36 19.05
N TYR A 143 27.93 20.51 19.72
CA TYR A 143 28.49 20.64 21.07
C TYR A 143 27.53 20.06 22.11
N ASP A 144 28.08 19.73 23.30
CA ASP A 144 27.32 19.09 24.38
C ASP A 144 26.03 19.83 24.71
N GLY A 145 24.90 19.09 24.70
CA GLY A 145 23.56 19.59 25.00
C GLY A 145 22.80 20.12 23.77
N TRP A 146 23.38 20.08 22.59
CA TRP A 146 22.75 20.52 21.35
C TRP A 146 22.49 19.35 20.38
N SER A 147 21.42 19.45 19.62
CA SER A 147 21.04 18.47 18.60
C SER A 147 20.56 19.16 17.33
N ALA A 148 20.40 18.40 16.27
CA ALA A 148 19.89 18.89 14.99
C ALA A 148 18.49 19.52 15.10
N ASP A 149 17.69 19.13 16.10
CA ASP A 149 16.34 19.65 16.31
C ASP A 149 16.32 21.16 16.60
N CYS A 150 17.44 21.71 17.09
CA CYS A 150 17.59 23.15 17.32
C CYS A 150 17.49 23.97 16.02
N LEU A 151 17.82 23.37 14.87
CA LEU A 151 17.69 24.01 13.56
C LEU A 151 16.23 24.15 13.11
N MET A 152 15.32 23.39 13.70
CA MET A 152 13.87 23.52 13.49
C MET A 152 13.22 24.54 14.42
N GLY A 153 13.96 25.07 15.39
CA GLY A 153 13.48 26.00 16.40
C GLY A 153 13.60 27.48 16.00
N HIS A 154 13.24 28.34 16.95
CA HIS A 154 13.32 29.81 16.82
C HIS A 154 14.58 30.40 17.50
N GLU A 155 15.50 29.57 17.92
CA GLU A 155 16.66 29.98 18.67
C GLU A 155 17.70 30.71 17.81
N ALA A 156 18.35 31.72 18.36
CA ALA A 156 19.45 32.43 17.71
C ALA A 156 20.75 31.60 17.79
N ALA A 157 20.72 30.42 17.15
CA ALA A 157 21.80 29.46 17.12
C ALA A 157 22.29 29.22 15.68
N CYS A 158 23.53 28.78 15.53
CA CYS A 158 24.09 28.47 14.22
C CYS A 158 25.12 27.35 14.28
N LEU A 159 25.21 26.60 13.17
CA LEU A 159 26.37 25.75 12.87
C LEU A 159 27.32 26.54 11.96
N VAL A 160 28.61 26.38 12.15
CA VAL A 160 29.62 27.09 11.36
C VAL A 160 30.59 26.09 10.74
N THR A 161 31.16 26.48 9.59
CA THR A 161 32.32 25.73 9.06
C THR A 161 33.55 25.95 9.93
N GLU A 162 34.47 25.00 9.97
CA GLU A 162 35.68 25.06 10.81
C GLU A 162 36.50 26.33 10.62
N ASP A 163 36.55 26.86 9.39
CA ASP A 163 37.26 28.11 9.06
C ASP A 163 36.67 29.33 9.76
N LEU A 164 35.37 29.34 10.02
CA LEU A 164 34.68 30.43 10.70
C LEU A 164 34.72 30.33 12.22
N LEU A 165 35.03 29.17 12.76
CA LEU A 165 35.12 28.99 14.20
C LEU A 165 36.20 29.88 14.83
N SER A 166 37.31 30.17 14.10
CA SER A 166 38.36 31.07 14.54
C SER A 166 37.91 32.53 14.70
N GLN A 167 36.75 32.91 14.13
CA GLN A 167 36.16 34.23 14.24
C GLN A 167 35.09 34.34 15.34
N ALA A 168 34.68 33.20 15.92
CA ALA A 168 33.74 33.17 17.01
C ALA A 168 34.40 33.71 18.30
N GLN A 169 33.67 34.56 19.01
CA GLN A 169 34.09 35.10 20.30
C GLN A 169 33.55 34.21 21.41
N GLU A 170 34.44 33.75 22.28
CA GLU A 170 34.02 33.04 23.48
C GLU A 170 33.58 34.02 24.57
N ASN A 171 32.41 33.74 25.12
CA ASN A 171 31.93 34.48 26.28
C ASN A 171 32.58 33.92 27.59
N SER A 172 32.52 34.66 28.67
CA SER A 172 32.97 34.23 30.02
C SER A 172 32.38 32.90 30.51
N SER A 173 31.34 32.42 29.85
CA SER A 173 30.68 31.13 30.09
C SER A 173 31.19 29.95 29.21
N GLY A 174 32.25 30.17 28.41
CA GLY A 174 32.78 29.19 27.45
C GLY A 174 31.87 28.88 26.25
N LYS A 175 30.93 29.75 25.98
CA LYS A 175 30.04 29.64 24.79
C LYS A 175 30.57 30.51 23.68
N ALA A 176 30.67 29.93 22.49
CA ALA A 176 31.10 30.64 21.29
C ALA A 176 29.93 31.38 20.62
N TYR A 177 30.16 32.62 20.22
CA TYR A 177 29.20 33.47 19.52
C TYR A 177 29.81 34.01 18.24
N LEU A 178 29.04 33.98 17.15
CA LEU A 178 29.45 34.59 15.88
C LEU A 178 28.55 35.78 15.58
N THR A 179 29.14 36.93 15.37
CA THR A 179 28.43 38.11 14.91
C THR A 179 28.54 38.22 13.39
N ILE A 180 27.42 38.32 12.73
CA ILE A 180 27.31 38.37 11.28
C ILE A 180 26.71 39.72 10.87
N THR A 181 27.36 40.40 9.94
CA THR A 181 26.86 41.63 9.38
C THR A 181 26.12 41.37 8.08
N ARG A 182 24.87 41.77 8.01
CA ARG A 182 24.02 41.68 6.82
C ARG A 182 24.39 42.78 5.80
N ARG A 183 23.85 42.64 4.57
CA ARG A 183 24.01 43.65 3.52
C ARG A 183 23.41 45.01 3.86
N ASP A 184 22.37 45.03 4.69
CA ASP A 184 21.72 46.25 5.20
C ASP A 184 22.50 46.92 6.35
N GLY A 185 23.63 46.34 6.75
CA GLY A 185 24.45 46.80 7.86
C GLY A 185 23.97 46.34 9.25
N THR A 186 22.91 45.57 9.35
CA THR A 186 22.46 45.04 10.63
C THR A 186 23.36 43.90 11.11
N GLU A 187 23.70 43.93 12.40
CA GLU A 187 24.52 42.88 13.03
C GLU A 187 23.61 41.93 13.77
N THR A 188 23.81 40.62 13.53
CA THR A 188 23.12 39.56 14.23
C THR A 188 24.13 38.66 14.93
N THR A 189 24.00 38.50 16.23
CA THR A 189 24.84 37.61 17.02
C THR A 189 24.15 36.29 17.23
N LEU A 190 24.79 35.19 16.85
CA LEU A 190 24.27 33.82 16.92
C LEU A 190 25.18 32.97 17.81
N GLN A 191 24.58 32.11 18.64
CA GLN A 191 25.34 31.16 19.43
C GLN A 191 25.79 30.00 18.51
N VAL A 192 27.08 29.68 18.51
CA VAL A 192 27.62 28.53 17.78
C VAL A 192 27.31 27.26 18.56
N ILE A 193 26.56 26.36 17.96
CA ILE A 193 26.10 25.09 18.57
C ILE A 193 26.82 23.87 18.03
N GLY A 194 27.69 24.06 17.03
CA GLY A 194 28.48 22.98 16.45
C GLY A 194 29.20 23.40 15.18
N THR A 195 29.90 22.46 14.59
CA THR A 195 30.74 22.68 13.39
C THR A 195 30.37 21.72 12.27
N VAL A 196 30.58 22.17 11.04
CA VAL A 196 30.46 21.37 9.82
C VAL A 196 31.80 21.28 9.15
N SER A 197 32.37 20.07 9.05
CA SER A 197 33.64 19.79 8.41
C SER A 197 33.50 19.46 6.92
N GLY A 198 34.62 19.50 6.18
CA GLY A 198 34.66 19.04 4.78
C GLY A 198 34.11 19.99 3.75
N GLN A 199 33.76 21.23 4.09
CA GLN A 199 33.25 22.24 3.16
C GLN A 199 34.36 23.19 2.66
N MET A 200 34.39 23.42 1.36
CA MET A 200 35.36 24.35 0.75
C MET A 200 35.02 25.83 0.89
N SER A 201 33.80 26.16 1.32
CA SER A 201 33.32 27.54 1.40
C SER A 201 32.88 27.86 2.83
N ARG A 202 33.16 29.07 3.26
CA ARG A 202 32.73 29.61 4.55
C ARG A 202 31.21 29.66 4.60
N ARG A 203 30.57 28.92 5.47
CA ARG A 203 29.11 28.82 5.58
C ARG A 203 28.67 28.88 7.03
N VAL A 204 27.53 29.50 7.24
CA VAL A 204 26.81 29.53 8.52
C VAL A 204 25.43 29.00 8.30
N TYR A 205 25.08 27.93 9.02
CA TYR A 205 23.76 27.33 8.97
C TYR A 205 22.94 27.84 10.14
N CYS A 206 21.78 28.40 9.87
CA CYS A 206 20.86 28.96 10.87
C CYS A 206 19.48 28.33 10.76
N PRO A 207 18.68 28.29 11.82
CA PRO A 207 17.28 27.92 11.74
C PRO A 207 16.54 28.80 10.73
N PHE A 208 15.61 28.20 9.97
CA PHE A 208 14.84 28.91 8.96
C PHE A 208 14.01 30.05 9.58
N TYR A 209 13.43 29.81 10.76
CA TYR A 209 12.65 30.80 11.50
C TYR A 209 13.44 32.02 11.94
N THR A 210 14.75 31.92 12.10
CA THR A 210 15.61 33.08 12.41
C THR A 210 15.61 34.10 11.26
N SER A 211 15.29 33.67 10.04
CA SER A 211 15.16 34.57 8.88
C SER A 211 13.96 35.51 8.97
N LEU A 212 12.85 35.01 9.52
CA LEU A 212 11.57 35.73 9.61
C LEU A 212 11.60 36.87 10.63
N GLN A 213 12.38 36.71 11.69
CA GLN A 213 12.50 37.75 12.72
C GLN A 213 13.27 39.01 12.25
N ASN A 214 14.04 38.90 11.18
CA ASN A 214 14.95 39.93 10.75
C ASN A 214 14.55 40.66 9.43
N GLY A 215 13.31 40.48 9.01
CA GLY A 215 12.50 41.34 8.17
C GLY A 215 13.08 41.97 6.91
N SER A 216 13.33 41.22 5.84
CA SER A 216 13.10 41.69 4.47
C SER A 216 12.97 40.47 3.55
N ASP A 217 11.77 40.24 3.02
CA ASP A 217 11.43 39.16 2.10
C ASP A 217 12.22 39.22 0.76
N GLU A 218 12.85 40.34 0.44
CA GLU A 218 13.48 40.58 -0.86
C GLU A 218 14.91 40.03 -1.00
N ALA A 219 15.57 39.65 0.11
CA ALA A 219 16.96 39.18 0.09
C ALA A 219 17.11 37.66 0.15
N PHE A 220 16.00 36.95 0.29
CA PHE A 220 15.99 35.51 0.52
C PHE A 220 15.64 34.74 -0.74
N HIS A 221 16.61 34.01 -1.26
CA HIS A 221 16.40 33.10 -2.36
C HIS A 221 16.46 31.66 -1.84
N LEU A 222 15.44 30.88 -2.19
CA LEU A 222 15.38 29.48 -1.88
C LEU A 222 16.40 28.74 -2.75
N THR A 223 17.32 28.02 -2.12
CA THR A 223 18.33 27.21 -2.84
C THR A 223 17.75 25.85 -3.22
N SER A 224 17.01 25.24 -2.32
CA SER A 224 16.29 23.98 -2.58
C SER A 224 15.10 23.85 -1.63
N CYS A 225 14.06 23.20 -2.11
CA CYS A 225 12.93 22.85 -1.25
C CYS A 225 12.32 21.52 -1.71
N SER A 226 12.13 20.62 -0.78
CA SER A 226 11.41 19.39 -1.00
C SER A 226 10.52 19.07 0.20
N PHE A 227 9.44 18.35 -0.03
CA PHE A 227 8.51 17.92 0.99
C PHE A 227 7.80 16.66 0.54
N SER A 228 7.08 16.01 1.44
CA SER A 228 6.30 14.81 1.14
C SER A 228 4.82 15.09 1.32
N ILE A 229 3.97 14.42 0.54
CA ILE A 229 2.52 14.47 0.72
C ILE A 229 2.16 13.68 1.99
N ARG A 230 1.24 14.23 2.79
CA ARG A 230 0.87 13.66 4.11
C ARG A 230 -0.06 12.46 3.96
N ASP A 231 -1.11 12.57 3.13
CA ASP A 231 -2.10 11.51 2.93
C ASP A 231 -2.25 11.13 1.45
N ASN A 232 -1.71 9.98 1.09
CA ASN A 232 -1.78 9.47 -0.27
C ASN A 232 -3.19 9.08 -0.72
N ARG A 233 -4.16 8.96 0.20
CA ARG A 233 -5.56 8.69 -0.16
C ARG A 233 -6.21 9.86 -0.89
N ARG A 234 -5.71 11.07 -0.58
CA ARG A 234 -6.19 12.33 -1.18
C ARG A 234 -5.17 12.92 -2.14
N LEU A 235 -4.31 12.06 -2.72
CA LEU A 235 -3.20 12.48 -3.56
C LEU A 235 -3.60 13.50 -4.64
N GLU A 236 -4.67 13.24 -5.37
CA GLU A 236 -5.10 14.14 -6.45
C GLU A 236 -5.62 15.49 -5.92
N GLU A 237 -6.33 15.50 -4.78
CA GLU A 237 -6.78 16.73 -4.13
C GLU A 237 -5.59 17.54 -3.63
N SER A 238 -4.65 16.87 -2.93
CA SER A 238 -3.42 17.52 -2.43
C SER A 238 -2.56 18.05 -3.58
N LYS A 239 -2.41 17.29 -4.67
CA LYS A 239 -1.71 17.73 -5.88
C LYS A 239 -2.36 18.97 -6.48
N GLN A 240 -3.67 18.98 -6.62
CA GLN A 240 -4.40 20.13 -7.19
C GLN A 240 -4.21 21.38 -6.34
N ALA A 241 -4.33 21.26 -5.01
CA ALA A 241 -4.12 22.37 -4.09
C ALA A 241 -2.68 22.92 -4.17
N LEU A 242 -1.70 22.02 -4.22
CA LEU A 242 -0.29 22.39 -4.35
C LEU A 242 0.01 23.03 -5.71
N TYR A 243 -0.47 22.47 -6.82
CA TYR A 243 -0.27 23.06 -8.15
C TYR A 243 -0.94 24.42 -8.27
N GLU A 244 -2.14 24.59 -7.73
CA GLU A 244 -2.83 25.87 -7.72
C GLU A 244 -2.03 26.93 -6.94
N TYR A 245 -1.46 26.55 -5.80
CA TYR A 245 -0.60 27.41 -5.00
C TYR A 245 0.68 27.82 -5.74
N PHE A 246 1.38 26.87 -6.36
CA PHE A 246 2.62 27.13 -7.09
C PHE A 246 2.39 27.82 -8.44
N ALA A 247 1.20 27.70 -9.04
CA ALA A 247 0.84 28.37 -10.29
C ALA A 247 0.50 29.87 -10.09
N HIS A 248 0.03 30.24 -8.88
CA HIS A 248 -0.36 31.63 -8.59
C HIS A 248 0.70 32.31 -7.72
N PRO A 249 1.61 33.07 -8.33
CA PRO A 249 2.61 33.83 -7.58
C PRO A 249 1.91 34.78 -6.62
N SER A 250 2.50 34.99 -5.42
CA SER A 250 2.00 35.94 -4.45
C SER A 250 1.85 37.31 -5.08
N PRO A 251 0.82 38.10 -4.72
CA PRO A 251 0.67 39.49 -5.18
C PRO A 251 1.88 40.39 -4.88
N ALA A 252 2.73 40.01 -3.91
CA ALA A 252 3.98 40.68 -3.59
C ALA A 252 5.11 40.37 -4.58
N ALA A 253 5.00 39.29 -5.35
CA ALA A 253 5.98 38.92 -6.37
C ALA A 253 5.68 39.65 -7.70
N SER A 254 5.92 40.93 -7.75
CA SER A 254 5.80 41.73 -8.98
C SER A 254 6.88 41.39 -10.04
N ASN A 255 7.86 40.59 -9.68
CA ASN A 255 8.94 40.15 -10.55
C ASN A 255 8.69 38.72 -11.02
N SER A 256 8.57 38.52 -12.33
CA SER A 256 8.35 37.20 -12.99
C SER A 256 9.44 36.15 -12.73
N TYR A 257 10.54 36.52 -12.10
CA TYR A 257 11.67 35.62 -11.75
C TYR A 257 11.42 34.77 -10.50
N LEU A 258 10.38 35.10 -9.71
CA LEU A 258 10.11 34.45 -8.43
C LEU A 258 9.04 33.36 -8.51
N THR A 259 8.66 32.96 -9.71
CA THR A 259 7.73 31.86 -9.89
C THR A 259 8.44 30.51 -9.70
N ALA A 260 7.84 29.66 -8.87
CA ALA A 260 8.33 28.31 -8.65
C ALA A 260 7.49 27.29 -9.44
N GLY A 261 8.14 26.24 -9.90
CA GLY A 261 7.49 25.04 -10.39
C GLY A 261 7.43 23.99 -9.29
N LEU A 262 6.56 23.00 -9.45
CA LEU A 262 6.43 21.85 -8.57
C LEU A 262 6.55 20.57 -9.37
N LEU A 263 7.47 19.70 -8.96
CA LEU A 263 7.62 18.35 -9.49
C LEU A 263 7.16 17.36 -8.43
N VAL A 264 6.09 16.62 -8.70
CA VAL A 264 5.59 15.55 -7.84
C VAL A 264 6.10 14.21 -8.37
N GLN A 265 6.83 13.48 -7.54
CA GLN A 265 7.43 12.19 -7.90
C GLN A 265 6.47 11.04 -7.55
N ASP A 266 5.32 10.99 -8.22
CA ASP A 266 4.26 10.01 -7.97
C ASP A 266 4.16 8.91 -9.04
N GLU A 267 4.96 8.97 -10.09
CA GLU A 267 4.87 8.04 -11.22
C GLU A 267 5.07 6.57 -10.80
N ILE A 268 6.09 6.30 -9.99
CA ILE A 268 6.36 4.93 -9.49
C ILE A 268 5.20 4.45 -8.61
N TYR A 269 4.67 5.32 -7.75
CA TYR A 269 3.55 5.01 -6.88
C TYR A 269 2.29 4.69 -7.69
N LEU A 270 1.93 5.53 -8.66
CA LEU A 270 0.75 5.34 -9.50
C LEU A 270 0.85 4.08 -10.37
N ASN A 271 2.02 3.83 -10.97
CA ASN A 271 2.25 2.63 -11.76
C ASN A 271 2.13 1.35 -10.92
N SER A 272 2.72 1.35 -9.72
CA SER A 272 2.63 0.20 -8.80
C SER A 272 1.21 -0.02 -8.27
N LEU A 273 0.47 1.05 -7.96
CA LEU A 273 -0.95 0.95 -7.60
C LEU A 273 -1.78 0.37 -8.73
N LYS A 274 -1.56 0.83 -9.96
CA LYS A 274 -2.27 0.33 -11.13
C LYS A 274 -1.99 -1.16 -11.34
N GLU A 275 -0.75 -1.60 -11.24
CA GLU A 275 -0.38 -3.02 -11.35
C GLU A 275 -1.10 -3.87 -10.29
N LEU A 276 -1.13 -3.42 -9.03
CA LEU A 276 -1.86 -4.11 -7.96
C LEU A 276 -3.37 -4.15 -8.24
N GLN A 277 -3.96 -3.06 -8.73
CA GLN A 277 -5.38 -3.00 -9.09
C GLN A 277 -5.71 -3.94 -10.25
N ASP A 278 -4.88 -3.98 -11.29
CA ASP A 278 -5.05 -4.88 -12.43
C ASP A 278 -4.99 -6.34 -11.98
N ASN A 279 -4.02 -6.70 -11.15
CA ASN A 279 -3.90 -8.03 -10.56
C ASN A 279 -5.12 -8.41 -9.71
N LEU A 280 -5.62 -7.49 -8.87
CA LEU A 280 -6.85 -7.69 -8.10
C LEU A 280 -8.08 -7.86 -8.98
N SER A 281 -8.19 -7.10 -10.07
CA SER A 281 -9.30 -7.22 -11.01
C SER A 281 -9.34 -8.60 -11.68
N ILE A 282 -8.18 -9.11 -12.08
CA ILE A 282 -8.02 -10.47 -12.63
C ILE A 282 -8.45 -11.52 -11.60
N LEU A 283 -8.00 -11.41 -10.36
CA LEU A 283 -8.37 -12.35 -9.30
C LEU A 283 -9.87 -12.34 -9.00
N ARG A 284 -10.52 -11.18 -9.05
CA ARG A 284 -11.97 -11.03 -8.87
C ARG A 284 -12.78 -11.74 -9.96
N VAL A 285 -12.23 -11.91 -11.17
CA VAL A 285 -12.86 -12.66 -12.26
C VAL A 285 -12.55 -14.15 -12.18
N ILE A 286 -11.31 -14.51 -11.86
CA ILE A 286 -10.87 -15.91 -11.79
C ILE A 286 -11.59 -16.67 -10.68
N LEU A 287 -11.80 -16.07 -9.51
CA LEU A 287 -12.43 -16.74 -8.36
C LEU A 287 -13.86 -17.24 -8.67
N PRO A 288 -14.80 -16.41 -9.13
CA PRO A 288 -16.13 -16.90 -9.50
C PRO A 288 -16.11 -17.87 -10.69
N ALA A 289 -15.22 -17.67 -11.67
CA ALA A 289 -15.05 -18.60 -12.77
C ALA A 289 -14.62 -20.00 -12.28
N LEU A 290 -13.68 -20.07 -11.34
CA LEU A 290 -13.26 -21.32 -10.71
C LEU A 290 -14.42 -22.04 -10.02
N VAL A 291 -15.28 -21.31 -9.31
CA VAL A 291 -16.46 -21.86 -8.62
C VAL A 291 -17.44 -22.45 -9.64
N VAL A 292 -17.71 -21.76 -10.75
CA VAL A 292 -18.59 -22.25 -11.82
C VAL A 292 -18.00 -23.50 -12.49
N ILE A 293 -16.73 -23.45 -12.87
CA ILE A 293 -16.04 -24.61 -13.51
C ILE A 293 -16.09 -25.81 -12.59
N THR A 294 -15.80 -25.63 -11.31
CA THR A 294 -15.83 -26.74 -10.33
C THR A 294 -17.24 -27.30 -10.17
N GLY A 295 -18.26 -26.45 -10.17
CA GLY A 295 -19.65 -26.86 -10.17
C GLY A 295 -20.03 -27.71 -11.39
N CYS A 296 -19.60 -27.28 -12.59
CA CYS A 296 -19.82 -28.04 -13.82
C CYS A 296 -19.09 -29.40 -13.78
N VAL A 297 -17.87 -29.45 -13.32
CA VAL A 297 -17.08 -30.67 -13.17
C VAL A 297 -17.76 -31.62 -12.16
N GLY A 298 -18.21 -31.08 -11.03
CA GLY A 298 -18.95 -31.84 -10.01
C GLY A 298 -20.25 -32.44 -10.56
N PHE A 299 -21.05 -31.64 -11.27
CA PHE A 299 -22.27 -32.09 -11.93
C PHE A 299 -21.99 -33.17 -12.96
N LEU A 300 -21.05 -32.97 -13.87
CA LEU A 300 -20.71 -33.90 -14.93
C LEU A 300 -20.17 -35.21 -14.34
N SER A 301 -19.32 -35.17 -13.35
CA SER A 301 -18.82 -36.34 -12.64
C SER A 301 -19.93 -37.13 -11.96
N ALA A 302 -20.82 -36.45 -11.25
CA ALA A 302 -22.01 -37.08 -10.63
C ALA A 302 -22.93 -37.69 -11.69
N TYR A 303 -23.19 -37.01 -12.79
CA TYR A 303 -24.02 -37.50 -13.89
C TYR A 303 -23.44 -38.76 -14.55
N LEU A 304 -22.13 -38.72 -14.92
CA LEU A 304 -21.45 -39.87 -15.55
C LEU A 304 -21.41 -41.10 -14.61
N THR A 305 -21.09 -40.87 -13.35
CA THR A 305 -21.05 -41.92 -12.33
C THR A 305 -22.43 -42.58 -12.19
N ASN A 306 -23.48 -41.78 -12.10
CA ASN A 306 -24.84 -42.27 -11.97
C ASN A 306 -25.37 -42.94 -13.24
N ARG A 307 -24.96 -42.43 -14.45
CA ARG A 307 -25.31 -43.04 -15.74
C ARG A 307 -24.78 -44.45 -15.84
N ARG A 308 -23.56 -44.74 -15.37
CA ARG A 308 -22.97 -46.06 -15.33
C ARG A 308 -23.70 -47.02 -14.36
N ARG A 309 -24.46 -46.49 -13.39
CA ARG A 309 -25.21 -47.24 -12.37
C ARG A 309 -26.69 -47.43 -12.68
N LYS A 310 -27.16 -47.03 -13.88
CA LYS A 310 -28.58 -47.09 -14.25
C LYS A 310 -29.18 -48.47 -13.99
N LYS A 311 -28.48 -49.56 -14.34
CA LYS A 311 -28.94 -50.95 -14.13
C LYS A 311 -29.10 -51.28 -12.61
N GLU A 312 -28.13 -50.91 -11.77
CA GLU A 312 -28.19 -51.13 -10.31
C GLU A 312 -29.36 -50.33 -9.69
N LEU A 313 -29.55 -49.08 -10.11
CA LEU A 313 -30.61 -48.22 -9.62
C LEU A 313 -32.00 -48.71 -10.09
N ALA A 314 -32.09 -49.27 -11.30
CA ALA A 314 -33.30 -49.90 -11.80
C ALA A 314 -33.68 -51.15 -10.98
N VAL A 315 -32.72 -52.02 -10.69
CA VAL A 315 -32.93 -53.19 -9.81
C VAL A 315 -33.43 -52.81 -8.42
N MET A 316 -32.84 -51.77 -7.81
CA MET A 316 -33.33 -51.24 -6.52
C MET A 316 -34.79 -50.78 -6.58
N ARG A 317 -35.22 -50.20 -7.69
CA ARG A 317 -36.63 -49.84 -7.88
C ARG A 317 -37.54 -51.02 -8.10
N CYS A 318 -37.07 -52.07 -8.79
CA CYS A 318 -37.82 -53.31 -8.94
C CYS A 318 -38.04 -54.04 -7.62
N ILE A 319 -37.11 -53.95 -6.66
CA ILE A 319 -37.25 -54.51 -5.30
C ILE A 319 -38.17 -53.64 -4.41
N GLY A 320 -38.74 -52.53 -4.94
CA GLY A 320 -39.77 -51.74 -4.25
C GLY A 320 -39.24 -50.51 -3.53
N ILE A 321 -37.99 -50.09 -3.76
CA ILE A 321 -37.47 -48.82 -3.19
C ILE A 321 -38.12 -47.63 -3.89
N ARG A 322 -38.75 -46.74 -3.10
CA ARG A 322 -39.37 -45.51 -3.64
C ARG A 322 -38.38 -44.61 -4.33
N ARG A 323 -38.82 -43.82 -5.33
CA ARG A 323 -37.97 -42.87 -6.05
C ARG A 323 -37.15 -41.96 -5.12
N GLY A 324 -37.78 -41.42 -4.06
CA GLY A 324 -37.12 -40.60 -3.06
C GLY A 324 -36.03 -41.33 -2.24
N GLY A 325 -36.16 -42.67 -2.10
CA GLY A 325 -35.10 -43.47 -1.45
C GLY A 325 -33.85 -43.60 -2.29
N VAL A 326 -34.02 -43.84 -3.61
CA VAL A 326 -32.91 -43.86 -4.57
C VAL A 326 -32.22 -42.51 -4.69
N PHE A 327 -33.04 -41.45 -4.80
CA PHE A 327 -32.51 -40.08 -4.83
C PHE A 327 -31.65 -39.77 -3.57
N ARG A 328 -32.22 -40.04 -2.39
CA ARG A 328 -31.53 -39.75 -1.12
C ARG A 328 -30.22 -40.55 -1.02
N GLN A 329 -30.18 -41.79 -1.44
CA GLN A 329 -28.98 -42.62 -1.40
C GLN A 329 -27.88 -42.04 -2.33
N VAL A 330 -28.22 -41.70 -3.57
CA VAL A 330 -27.28 -41.12 -4.54
C VAL A 330 -26.77 -39.76 -4.08
N PHE A 331 -27.66 -38.90 -3.59
CA PHE A 331 -27.34 -37.59 -3.08
C PHE A 331 -26.39 -37.66 -1.88
N PHE A 332 -26.66 -38.52 -0.88
CA PHE A 332 -25.77 -38.67 0.26
C PHE A 332 -24.40 -39.23 -0.13
N GLU A 333 -24.36 -40.18 -1.07
CA GLU A 333 -23.09 -40.74 -1.56
C GLU A 333 -22.21 -39.64 -2.21
N GLN A 334 -22.78 -38.84 -3.09
CA GLN A 334 -22.07 -37.73 -3.73
C GLN A 334 -21.70 -36.60 -2.72
N GLY A 335 -22.60 -36.30 -1.79
CA GLY A 335 -22.35 -35.35 -0.72
C GLY A 335 -21.19 -35.75 0.17
N MET A 336 -21.10 -37.02 0.56
CA MET A 336 -19.96 -37.51 1.35
C MET A 336 -18.64 -37.39 0.60
N LEU A 337 -18.62 -37.68 -0.71
CA LEU A 337 -17.42 -37.50 -1.54
C LEU A 337 -17.00 -36.03 -1.64
N ALA A 338 -17.96 -35.13 -1.84
CA ALA A 338 -17.69 -33.69 -1.90
C ALA A 338 -17.15 -33.16 -0.56
N VAL A 339 -17.78 -33.55 0.56
CA VAL A 339 -17.33 -33.15 1.90
C VAL A 339 -15.95 -33.71 2.22
N SER A 340 -15.67 -34.97 1.86
CA SER A 340 -14.36 -35.59 2.10
C SER A 340 -13.25 -34.88 1.27
N GLY A 341 -13.53 -34.54 0.01
CA GLY A 341 -12.62 -33.79 -0.83
C GLY A 341 -12.35 -32.37 -0.28
N CYS A 342 -13.40 -31.69 0.19
CA CYS A 342 -13.31 -30.39 0.82
C CYS A 342 -12.47 -30.44 2.13
N ALA A 343 -12.75 -31.44 3.00
CA ALA A 343 -12.00 -31.61 4.24
C ALA A 343 -10.52 -31.91 3.99
N MET A 344 -10.20 -32.73 2.99
CA MET A 344 -8.82 -32.99 2.59
C MET A 344 -8.16 -31.74 2.03
N GLY A 345 -8.85 -30.95 1.21
CA GLY A 345 -8.34 -29.69 0.68
C GLY A 345 -8.03 -28.68 1.79
N ILE A 346 -8.93 -28.55 2.78
CA ILE A 346 -8.69 -27.69 3.96
C ILE A 346 -7.48 -28.21 4.76
N LEU A 347 -7.38 -29.51 4.98
CA LEU A 347 -6.26 -30.11 5.71
C LEU A 347 -4.93 -29.80 5.04
N VAL A 348 -4.86 -29.96 3.71
CA VAL A 348 -3.64 -29.63 2.94
C VAL A 348 -3.37 -28.12 2.99
N GLY A 349 -4.39 -27.26 2.89
CA GLY A 349 -4.24 -25.81 3.03
C GLY A 349 -3.65 -25.43 4.39
N VAL A 350 -4.10 -26.05 5.48
CA VAL A 350 -3.51 -25.86 6.82
C VAL A 350 -2.05 -26.34 6.87
N LEU A 351 -1.73 -27.46 6.26
CA LEU A 351 -0.36 -27.98 6.21
C LEU A 351 0.57 -27.06 5.42
N LEU A 352 0.08 -26.39 4.39
CA LEU A 352 0.81 -25.39 3.62
C LEU A 352 0.90 -24.02 4.35
N ARG A 353 0.35 -23.92 5.56
CA ARG A 353 0.31 -22.69 6.38
C ARG A 353 -0.35 -21.50 5.68
N GLU A 354 -1.28 -21.77 4.76
CA GLU A 354 -2.04 -20.70 4.14
C GLU A 354 -3.02 -20.07 5.14
N ALA A 355 -3.13 -18.74 5.10
CA ALA A 355 -4.04 -18.02 5.99
C ALA A 355 -5.50 -18.17 5.52
N PHE A 356 -6.39 -18.46 6.47
CA PHE A 356 -7.82 -18.55 6.21
C PHE A 356 -8.51 -17.24 6.55
N TYR A 357 -8.87 -16.49 5.54
CA TYR A 357 -9.63 -15.25 5.66
C TYR A 357 -11.14 -15.55 5.71
N ALA A 358 -11.93 -14.62 6.24
CA ALA A 358 -13.38 -14.78 6.29
C ALA A 358 -14.02 -15.07 4.92
N ILE A 359 -13.51 -14.43 3.87
CA ILE A 359 -13.95 -14.64 2.49
C ILE A 359 -13.67 -16.06 2.00
N THR A 360 -12.60 -16.71 2.44
CA THR A 360 -12.27 -18.10 2.10
C THR A 360 -13.36 -19.05 2.52
N TRP A 361 -13.92 -18.89 3.73
CA TRP A 361 -15.02 -19.73 4.24
C TRP A 361 -16.29 -19.55 3.43
N VAL A 362 -16.60 -18.31 3.00
CA VAL A 362 -17.76 -18.02 2.14
C VAL A 362 -17.61 -18.73 0.79
N ILE A 363 -16.43 -18.66 0.19
CA ILE A 363 -16.16 -19.32 -1.10
C ILE A 363 -16.21 -20.84 -0.97
N LEU A 364 -15.65 -21.41 0.08
CA LEU A 364 -15.71 -22.86 0.34
C LEU A 364 -17.15 -23.33 0.53
N ALA A 365 -17.96 -22.58 1.29
CA ALA A 365 -19.38 -22.87 1.47
C ALA A 365 -20.16 -22.81 0.14
N THR A 366 -19.88 -21.77 -0.68
CA THR A 366 -20.49 -21.62 -2.00
C THR A 366 -20.09 -22.77 -2.93
N LEU A 367 -18.83 -23.14 -2.93
CA LEU A 367 -18.30 -24.23 -3.74
C LEU A 367 -18.94 -25.58 -3.35
N LEU A 368 -19.09 -25.84 -2.05
CA LEU A 368 -19.76 -27.04 -1.55
C LEU A 368 -21.24 -27.03 -1.92
N THR A 369 -21.94 -25.91 -1.77
CA THR A 369 -23.38 -25.82 -2.11
C THR A 369 -23.62 -26.00 -3.59
N ILE A 370 -22.84 -25.45 -4.48
CA ILE A 370 -22.95 -25.63 -5.94
C ILE A 370 -22.72 -27.09 -6.32
N ASN A 371 -21.71 -27.74 -5.73
CA ASN A 371 -21.48 -29.19 -5.95
C ASN A 371 -22.65 -30.06 -5.48
N LEU A 372 -23.22 -29.74 -4.31
CA LEU A 372 -24.39 -30.47 -3.79
C LEU A 372 -25.62 -30.24 -4.67
N LEU A 373 -25.84 -29.05 -5.19
CA LEU A 373 -26.89 -28.75 -6.15
C LEU A 373 -26.70 -29.53 -7.45
N GLY A 374 -25.48 -29.57 -7.98
CA GLY A 374 -25.13 -30.35 -9.16
C GLY A 374 -25.40 -31.86 -8.95
N ALA A 375 -25.01 -32.38 -7.79
CA ALA A 375 -25.31 -33.77 -7.41
C ALA A 375 -26.81 -34.05 -7.28
N ALA A 376 -27.57 -33.10 -6.73
CA ALA A 376 -29.03 -33.19 -6.62
C ALA A 376 -29.70 -33.23 -8.00
N LEU A 377 -29.30 -32.33 -8.90
CA LEU A 377 -29.81 -32.30 -10.29
C LEU A 377 -29.49 -33.60 -11.03
N ALA A 378 -28.27 -34.11 -10.92
CA ALA A 378 -27.87 -35.37 -11.52
C ALA A 378 -28.69 -36.56 -10.96
N ALA A 379 -28.92 -36.59 -9.64
CA ALA A 379 -29.72 -37.62 -8.99
C ALA A 379 -31.21 -37.55 -9.39
N LEU A 380 -31.79 -36.36 -9.54
CA LEU A 380 -33.16 -36.11 -10.01
C LEU A 380 -33.37 -36.64 -11.43
N GLN A 381 -32.45 -36.29 -12.36
CA GLN A 381 -32.55 -36.75 -13.75
C GLN A 381 -32.57 -38.27 -13.85
N ILE A 382 -31.81 -38.97 -13.03
CA ILE A 382 -31.71 -40.43 -13.09
C ILE A 382 -32.86 -41.11 -12.36
N SER A 383 -33.32 -40.53 -11.26
CA SER A 383 -34.48 -41.07 -10.52
C SER A 383 -35.80 -40.93 -11.31
N SER A 384 -35.88 -40.00 -12.28
CA SER A 384 -37.05 -39.76 -13.11
C SER A 384 -37.18 -40.73 -14.31
N VAL A 385 -36.14 -41.47 -14.65
CA VAL A 385 -36.13 -42.38 -15.81
C VAL A 385 -37.11 -43.54 -15.59
N ASN A 386 -38.00 -43.81 -16.57
CA ASN A 386 -38.94 -44.89 -16.54
C ASN A 386 -38.25 -46.26 -16.63
N VAL A 387 -38.43 -47.09 -15.62
CA VAL A 387 -37.80 -48.43 -15.50
C VAL A 387 -38.18 -49.35 -16.68
N MET A 388 -39.43 -49.24 -17.19
CA MET A 388 -39.89 -50.02 -18.36
C MET A 388 -39.12 -49.72 -19.66
N LYS A 389 -38.69 -48.43 -19.89
CA LYS A 389 -37.85 -48.09 -21.03
C LYS A 389 -36.44 -48.66 -20.97
N LEU A 390 -35.92 -48.88 -19.76
CA LEU A 390 -34.58 -49.42 -19.55
C LEU A 390 -34.49 -50.94 -19.76
N MET A 391 -35.59 -51.66 -19.51
CA MET A 391 -35.65 -53.12 -19.73
C MET A 391 -35.97 -53.49 -21.17
N LYS A 392 -36.55 -52.59 -21.96
CA LYS A 392 -36.97 -52.86 -23.36
C LYS A 392 -35.87 -52.61 -24.41
N VAL A 393 -34.68 -52.20 -24.02
CA VAL A 393 -33.54 -51.87 -24.93
C VAL A 393 -32.52 -53.02 -25.06
N GLU A 394 -32.81 -54.19 -24.51
CA GLU A 394 -31.92 -55.36 -24.54
C GLU A 394 -32.58 -56.60 -25.21
N ASP A 395 -33.55 -56.39 -26.12
CA ASP A 395 -33.98 -57.44 -27.08
C ASP A 395 -33.51 -57.08 -28.48
#